data_13ba40877d609e5493f006db62bdd6bb
#
_entry.id   13ba40877d609e5493f006db62bdd6bb
#
_cell.length_a   1.000
_cell.length_b   1.000
_cell.length_c   1.000
_cell.angle_alpha   90.00
_cell.angle_beta   90.00
_cell.angle_gamma   90.00
#
_symmetry.space_group_name_H-M   'P 1'
#
loop_
_entity.id
_entity.type
_entity.pdbx_description
1 polymer ?
#
loop_
_entity_poly.entity_id
_entity_poly.type
_entity_poly.pdbx_seq_one_letter_code
_entity_poly.pdbx_strand_id
1 'polypeptide(L)'
;AAITEEIMEWMVRSGMKAMKVGIESGNDAMLKKIIKPTSKRKLMWASELFKKYPQVFYSGNFILGFPNESFKEMMDSYNFARKLDWDWSSFYICQPLVGTAMYSIFQGMGENQDSNKALNPGRLAQRGEMGINFNKNNAPVLRGRDIFNLPPNTVPSREQLNEIWF
;
A
#
# COMPACT_ATOMS: atom_id res chain seq x y z
N ALA A 1 -2.64 -13.72 12.57
CA ALA A 1 -1.81 -13.98 13.72
C ALA A 1 -0.95 -12.75 14.01
N ALA A 2 -0.81 -12.36 15.27
CA ALA A 2 0.12 -11.29 15.63
C ALA A 2 1.54 -11.89 15.63
N ILE A 3 2.49 -11.19 15.02
CA ILE A 3 3.90 -11.55 15.15
C ILE A 3 4.32 -11.29 16.59
N THR A 4 5.08 -12.21 17.18
CA THR A 4 5.64 -12.07 18.53
C THR A 4 7.17 -12.14 18.46
N GLU A 5 7.85 -11.74 19.53
CA GLU A 5 9.30 -11.83 19.59
C GLU A 5 9.78 -13.30 19.47
N GLU A 6 9.09 -14.23 20.12
CA GLU A 6 9.35 -15.66 20.02
C GLU A 6 9.24 -16.17 18.56
N ILE A 7 8.16 -15.79 17.86
CA ILE A 7 7.98 -16.16 16.45
C ILE A 7 9.11 -15.59 15.60
N MET A 8 9.48 -14.32 15.81
CA MET A 8 10.60 -13.70 15.10
C MET A 8 11.90 -14.43 15.33
N GLU A 9 12.20 -14.81 16.58
CA GLU A 9 13.39 -15.55 16.93
C GLU A 9 13.46 -16.89 16.18
N TRP A 10 12.36 -17.68 16.21
CA TRP A 10 12.27 -18.92 15.46
C TRP A 10 12.45 -18.75 13.96
N MET A 11 11.81 -17.73 13.37
CA MET A 11 11.94 -17.45 11.93
C MET A 11 13.40 -17.10 11.56
N VAL A 12 14.05 -16.26 12.35
CA VAL A 12 15.45 -15.88 12.13
C VAL A 12 16.40 -17.07 12.30
N ARG A 13 16.21 -17.87 13.35
CA ARG A 13 16.98 -19.12 13.57
C ARG A 13 16.79 -20.14 12.45
N SER A 14 15.61 -20.16 11.83
CA SER A 14 15.31 -21.00 10.65
C SER A 14 15.92 -20.44 9.36
N GLY A 15 16.65 -19.33 9.42
CA GLY A 15 17.37 -18.77 8.26
C GLY A 15 16.62 -17.69 7.49
N MET A 16 15.54 -17.10 8.05
CA MET A 16 14.83 -16.01 7.41
C MET A 16 15.76 -14.83 7.10
N LYS A 17 15.76 -14.36 5.84
CA LYS A 17 16.57 -13.24 5.34
C LYS A 17 15.73 -12.04 4.93
N ALA A 18 14.44 -12.25 4.63
CA ALA A 18 13.53 -11.18 4.23
C ALA A 18 12.11 -11.46 4.73
N MET A 19 11.40 -10.39 5.06
CA MET A 19 9.98 -10.44 5.43
C MET A 19 9.21 -9.36 4.67
N LYS A 20 8.14 -9.76 4.01
CA LYS A 20 7.22 -8.85 3.35
C LYS A 20 5.90 -8.80 4.12
N VAL A 21 5.45 -7.60 4.46
CA VAL A 21 4.26 -7.36 5.29
C VAL A 21 3.22 -6.57 4.51
N GLY A 22 2.01 -7.12 4.39
CA GLY A 22 0.86 -6.40 3.85
C GLY A 22 0.33 -5.41 4.89
N ILE A 23 0.63 -4.13 4.71
CA ILE A 23 0.18 -3.03 5.57
C ILE A 23 -1.15 -2.50 5.07
N GLU A 24 -1.30 -2.39 3.77
CA GLU A 24 -2.40 -1.90 2.96
C GLU A 24 -2.60 -0.38 3.08
N SER A 25 -2.78 0.18 4.29
CA SER A 25 -2.97 1.62 4.49
C SER A 25 -2.29 2.11 5.76
N GLY A 26 -1.80 3.33 5.74
CA GLY A 26 -1.31 4.08 6.89
C GLY A 26 -2.39 4.90 7.59
N ASN A 27 -3.66 4.68 7.25
CA ASN A 27 -4.81 5.34 7.86
C ASN A 27 -5.68 4.31 8.59
N ASP A 28 -5.88 4.48 9.92
CA ASP A 28 -6.63 3.52 10.72
C ASP A 28 -8.12 3.45 10.33
N ALA A 29 -8.72 4.53 9.83
CA ALA A 29 -10.10 4.52 9.35
C ALA A 29 -10.21 3.69 8.06
N MET A 30 -9.24 3.83 7.15
CA MET A 30 -9.16 3.02 5.94
C MET A 30 -8.93 1.54 6.27
N LEU A 31 -8.02 1.21 7.19
CA LEU A 31 -7.80 -0.17 7.65
C LEU A 31 -9.09 -0.82 8.16
N LYS A 32 -9.93 -0.06 8.88
CA LYS A 32 -11.26 -0.55 9.32
C LYS A 32 -12.21 -0.77 8.14
N LYS A 33 -12.25 0.16 7.17
CA LYS A 33 -13.12 0.04 5.98
C LYS A 33 -12.80 -1.23 5.17
N ILE A 34 -11.53 -1.56 5.03
CA ILE A 34 -11.09 -2.77 4.30
C ILE A 34 -11.03 -4.03 5.17
N ILE A 35 -11.50 -3.93 6.39
CA ILE A 35 -11.58 -5.05 7.36
C ILE A 35 -10.19 -5.67 7.62
N LYS A 36 -9.13 -4.86 7.61
CA LYS A 36 -7.78 -5.32 7.94
C LYS A 36 -7.60 -5.39 9.46
N PRO A 37 -7.32 -6.56 10.06
CA PRO A 37 -7.26 -6.73 11.52
C PRO A 37 -5.93 -6.23 12.11
N THR A 38 -5.53 -5.00 11.74
CA THR A 38 -4.32 -4.35 12.24
C THR A 38 -4.58 -2.88 12.55
N SER A 39 -3.58 -2.17 13.04
CA SER A 39 -3.61 -0.73 13.28
C SER A 39 -2.20 -0.16 13.19
N LYS A 40 -2.09 1.15 12.99
CA LYS A 40 -0.81 1.87 12.99
C LYS A 40 0.00 1.58 14.25
N ARG A 41 -0.66 1.52 15.41
CA ARG A 41 0.00 1.20 16.68
C ARG A 41 0.64 -0.19 16.67
N LYS A 42 -0.06 -1.21 16.15
CA LYS A 42 0.48 -2.57 16.04
C LYS A 42 1.66 -2.64 15.07
N LEU A 43 1.56 -1.90 13.96
CA LEU A 43 2.63 -1.83 12.95
C LEU A 43 3.86 -1.11 13.47
N MET A 44 3.70 -0.02 14.23
CA MET A 44 4.82 0.65 14.89
C MET A 44 5.49 -0.25 15.93
N TRP A 45 4.71 -1.00 16.71
CA TRP A 45 5.25 -1.98 17.63
C TRP A 45 6.07 -3.07 16.90
N ALA A 46 5.55 -3.57 15.77
CA ALA A 46 6.29 -4.52 14.93
C ALA A 46 7.59 -3.90 14.38
N SER A 47 7.57 -2.62 14.01
CA SER A 47 8.76 -1.90 13.57
C SER A 47 9.85 -1.88 14.65
N GLU A 48 9.49 -1.61 15.91
CA GLU A 48 10.45 -1.66 17.02
C GLU A 48 10.98 -3.08 17.25
N LEU A 49 10.13 -4.10 17.10
CA LEU A 49 10.56 -5.49 17.19
C LEU A 49 11.55 -5.84 16.07
N PHE A 50 11.31 -5.40 14.84
CA PHE A 50 12.16 -5.68 13.68
C PHE A 50 13.57 -5.09 13.83
N LYS A 51 13.72 -3.97 14.50
CA LYS A 51 15.04 -3.37 14.79
C LYS A 51 15.97 -4.29 15.61
N LYS A 52 15.41 -5.26 16.32
CA LYS A 52 16.21 -6.26 17.06
C LYS A 52 16.86 -7.30 16.13
N TYR A 53 16.41 -7.37 14.87
CA TYR A 53 16.86 -8.36 13.88
C TYR A 53 17.35 -7.69 12.59
N PRO A 54 18.41 -6.85 12.67
CA PRO A 54 18.86 -6.03 11.55
C PRO A 54 19.41 -6.82 10.35
N GLN A 55 19.63 -8.14 10.53
CA GLN A 55 20.05 -9.05 9.47
C GLN A 55 18.93 -9.49 8.52
N VAL A 56 17.68 -9.11 8.82
CA VAL A 56 16.49 -9.42 8.02
C VAL A 56 16.07 -8.17 7.23
N PHE A 57 15.85 -8.32 5.95
CA PHE A 57 15.31 -7.27 5.09
C PHE A 57 13.79 -7.17 5.26
N TYR A 58 13.28 -6.00 5.62
CA TYR A 58 11.86 -5.77 5.84
C TYR A 58 11.24 -4.92 4.74
N SER A 59 10.14 -5.39 4.16
CA SER A 59 9.38 -4.62 3.19
C SER A 59 7.91 -4.53 3.54
N GLY A 60 7.33 -3.33 3.34
CA GLY A 60 5.92 -3.03 3.54
C GLY A 60 5.19 -2.84 2.22
N ASN A 61 4.03 -3.49 2.06
CA ASN A 61 3.17 -3.28 0.91
C ASN A 61 1.97 -2.41 1.30
N PHE A 62 1.74 -1.37 0.51
CA PHE A 62 0.63 -0.45 0.64
C PHE A 62 -0.24 -0.50 -0.62
N ILE A 63 -1.51 -0.20 -0.47
CA ILE A 63 -2.45 -0.06 -1.57
C ILE A 63 -3.06 1.33 -1.49
N LEU A 64 -3.12 2.01 -2.63
CA LEU A 64 -3.72 3.33 -2.80
C LEU A 64 -4.93 3.24 -3.72
N GLY A 65 -5.88 4.15 -3.56
CA GLY A 65 -7.06 4.21 -4.42
C GLY A 65 -8.15 3.21 -4.04
N PHE A 66 -8.30 2.91 -2.77
CA PHE A 66 -9.49 2.23 -2.26
C PHE A 66 -10.75 3.05 -2.56
N PRO A 67 -11.94 2.42 -2.64
CA PRO A 67 -13.19 3.15 -2.82
C PRO A 67 -13.36 4.28 -1.80
N ASN A 68 -13.60 5.51 -2.31
CA ASN A 68 -13.74 6.73 -1.51
C ASN A 68 -12.50 7.09 -0.66
N GLU A 69 -11.32 6.60 -1.01
CA GLU A 69 -10.09 7.02 -0.37
C GLU A 69 -9.72 8.42 -0.87
N SER A 70 -9.63 9.38 0.04
CA SER A 70 -9.22 10.74 -0.27
C SER A 70 -7.70 10.83 -0.48
N PHE A 71 -7.26 11.85 -1.20
CA PHE A 71 -5.84 12.15 -1.38
C PHE A 71 -5.10 12.27 -0.04
N LYS A 72 -5.75 12.89 0.96
CA LYS A 72 -5.20 12.98 2.31
C LYS A 72 -4.95 11.60 2.94
N GLU A 73 -5.89 10.67 2.82
CA GLU A 73 -5.75 9.31 3.36
C GLU A 73 -4.62 8.54 2.65
N MET A 74 -4.44 8.75 1.34
CA MET A 74 -3.29 8.22 0.59
C MET A 74 -1.97 8.79 1.11
N MET A 75 -1.92 10.11 1.35
CA MET A 75 -0.74 10.77 1.92
C MET A 75 -0.45 10.31 3.36
N ASP A 76 -1.48 9.94 4.14
CA ASP A 76 -1.30 9.30 5.44
C ASP A 76 -0.53 7.98 5.30
N SER A 77 -0.83 7.19 4.26
CA SER A 77 -0.13 5.93 3.97
C SER A 77 1.34 6.17 3.58
N TYR A 78 1.59 7.16 2.72
CA TYR A 78 2.95 7.57 2.35
C TYR A 78 3.76 8.03 3.56
N ASN A 79 3.19 8.93 4.37
CA ASN A 79 3.86 9.45 5.55
C ASN A 79 4.09 8.36 6.61
N PHE A 80 3.18 7.39 6.69
CA PHE A 80 3.32 6.27 7.61
C PHE A 80 4.44 5.31 7.16
N ALA A 81 4.56 5.02 5.87
CA ALA A 81 5.65 4.23 5.33
C ALA A 81 7.02 4.82 5.71
N ARG A 82 7.18 6.14 5.62
CA ARG A 82 8.40 6.83 6.05
C ARG A 82 8.70 6.69 7.54
N LYS A 83 7.65 6.61 8.37
CA LYS A 83 7.79 6.45 9.83
C LYS A 83 8.17 5.04 10.27
N LEU A 84 7.76 4.03 9.49
CA LEU A 84 8.09 2.64 9.79
C LEU A 84 9.59 2.37 9.67
N ASP A 85 10.29 3.17 8.85
CA ASP A 85 11.74 3.07 8.65
C ASP A 85 12.22 1.66 8.27
N TRP A 86 11.41 0.96 7.45
CA TRP A 86 11.74 -0.35 6.89
C TRP A 86 12.63 -0.20 5.66
N ASP A 87 13.31 -1.28 5.28
CA ASP A 87 14.26 -1.26 4.16
C ASP A 87 13.59 -0.91 2.83
N TRP A 88 12.30 -1.27 2.68
CA TRP A 88 11.57 -1.06 1.44
C TRP A 88 10.06 -0.84 1.67
N SER A 89 9.46 0.02 0.87
CA SER A 89 8.00 0.20 0.82
C SER A 89 7.51 0.21 -0.62
N SER A 90 6.58 -0.71 -0.92
CA SER A 90 5.92 -0.79 -2.23
C SER A 90 4.50 -0.26 -2.13
N PHE A 91 4.09 0.54 -3.11
CA PHE A 91 2.74 1.05 -3.22
C PHE A 91 2.09 0.51 -4.49
N TYR A 92 0.88 0.02 -4.37
CA TYR A 92 0.10 -0.55 -5.46
C TYR A 92 -1.21 0.22 -5.61
N ILE A 93 -1.71 0.34 -6.84
CA ILE A 93 -3.05 0.88 -7.07
C ILE A 93 -4.06 -0.23 -6.84
N CYS A 94 -5.12 0.08 -6.07
CA CYS A 94 -6.20 -0.85 -5.78
C CYS A 94 -6.82 -1.40 -7.09
N GLN A 95 -6.82 -2.70 -7.24
CA GLN A 95 -7.38 -3.41 -8.41
C GLN A 95 -8.67 -4.12 -8.00
N PRO A 96 -9.84 -3.68 -8.47
CA PRO A 96 -11.08 -4.40 -8.23
C PRO A 96 -11.10 -5.69 -9.05
N LEU A 97 -10.97 -6.82 -8.39
CA LEU A 97 -11.01 -8.13 -9.03
C LEU A 97 -12.46 -8.62 -9.18
N VAL A 98 -12.80 -9.14 -10.35
CA VAL A 98 -14.14 -9.70 -10.64
C VAL A 98 -14.51 -10.76 -9.59
N GLY A 99 -15.75 -10.69 -9.08
CA GLY A 99 -16.25 -11.61 -8.05
C GLY A 99 -15.94 -11.21 -6.61
N THR A 100 -15.26 -10.09 -6.38
CA THR A 100 -15.03 -9.55 -5.04
C THR A 100 -16.07 -8.47 -4.68
N ALA A 101 -16.34 -8.30 -3.37
CA ALA A 101 -17.18 -7.21 -2.89
C ALA A 101 -16.65 -5.83 -3.34
N MET A 102 -15.34 -5.68 -3.40
CA MET A 102 -14.70 -4.46 -3.87
C MET A 102 -15.02 -4.16 -5.34
N TYR A 103 -15.07 -5.19 -6.18
CA TYR A 103 -15.49 -5.04 -7.58
C TYR A 103 -16.91 -4.48 -7.69
N SER A 104 -17.85 -5.01 -6.91
CA SER A 104 -19.24 -4.51 -6.89
C SER A 104 -19.32 -3.07 -6.40
N ILE A 105 -18.52 -2.67 -5.41
CA ILE A 105 -18.45 -1.29 -4.94
C ILE A 105 -17.94 -0.36 -6.05
N PHE A 106 -16.89 -0.73 -6.76
CA PHE A 106 -16.37 0.06 -7.88
C PHE A 106 -17.36 0.16 -9.04
N GLN A 107 -18.12 -0.89 -9.33
CA GLN A 107 -19.17 -0.85 -10.34
C GLN A 107 -20.33 0.08 -9.94
N GLY A 108 -20.77 0.03 -8.68
CA GLY A 108 -21.81 0.92 -8.17
C GLY A 108 -21.40 2.41 -8.14
N MET A 109 -20.09 2.69 -8.11
CA MET A 109 -19.53 4.04 -8.22
C MET A 109 -19.40 4.52 -9.67
N GLY A 110 -19.49 3.58 -10.63
CA GLY A 110 -19.06 3.75 -12.04
C GLY A 110 -20.19 3.85 -13.05
N GLU A 111 -21.44 4.16 -12.67
CA GLU A 111 -22.50 4.36 -13.68
C GLU A 111 -22.25 5.52 -14.67
N ASN A 112 -21.13 6.23 -14.54
CA ASN A 112 -20.78 7.34 -15.44
C ASN A 112 -19.36 7.27 -16.05
N GLN A 113 -18.62 6.17 -15.96
CA GLN A 113 -17.32 6.11 -16.61
C GLN A 113 -17.13 4.76 -17.33
N ASP A 114 -16.69 4.87 -18.58
CA ASP A 114 -16.30 3.80 -19.51
C ASP A 114 -15.54 2.63 -18.84
N SER A 115 -16.23 1.82 -18.07
CA SER A 115 -15.69 0.70 -17.29
C SER A 115 -15.15 -0.44 -18.16
N ASN A 116 -15.44 -0.42 -19.46
CA ASN A 116 -15.01 -1.44 -20.41
C ASN A 116 -13.55 -1.32 -20.87
N LYS A 117 -12.88 -0.18 -20.57
CA LYS A 117 -11.44 0.00 -20.90
C LYS A 117 -10.49 -0.39 -19.77
N ALA A 118 -10.98 -0.60 -18.56
CA ALA A 118 -10.12 -0.57 -17.37
C ALA A 118 -9.51 -1.91 -16.95
N LEU A 119 -10.08 -3.04 -17.31
CA LEU A 119 -9.69 -4.28 -16.66
C LEU A 119 -9.55 -5.44 -17.66
N ASN A 120 -8.49 -5.38 -18.45
CA ASN A 120 -7.96 -6.61 -19.04
C ASN A 120 -6.90 -7.17 -18.08
N PRO A 121 -7.21 -8.21 -17.28
CA PRO A 121 -6.27 -8.80 -16.33
C PRO A 121 -4.96 -9.26 -16.95
N GLY A 122 -5.00 -9.63 -18.23
CA GLY A 122 -3.83 -10.08 -18.99
C GLY A 122 -2.82 -8.96 -19.30
N ARG A 123 -3.24 -7.70 -19.35
CA ARG A 123 -2.33 -6.57 -19.56
C ARG A 123 -1.60 -6.14 -18.30
N LEU A 124 -2.20 -6.37 -17.13
CA LEU A 124 -1.61 -6.00 -15.83
C LEU A 124 -0.55 -7.01 -15.38
N ALA A 125 -0.75 -8.29 -15.71
CA ALA A 125 0.25 -9.32 -15.44
C ALA A 125 1.51 -9.20 -16.33
N GLN A 126 1.44 -8.50 -17.46
CA GLN A 126 2.57 -8.27 -18.37
C GLN A 126 3.37 -6.99 -18.07
N ARG A 127 2.83 -6.06 -17.28
CA ARG A 127 3.57 -4.90 -16.77
C ARG A 127 4.03 -5.26 -15.37
N GLY A 128 5.16 -5.95 -15.29
CA GLY A 128 5.78 -6.29 -14.02
C GLY A 128 5.83 -5.11 -13.06
N GLU A 129 5.47 -5.41 -11.83
CA GLU A 129 5.69 -4.59 -10.62
C GLU A 129 5.65 -3.07 -10.83
N MET A 130 4.46 -2.52 -10.98
CA MET A 130 4.29 -1.07 -10.87
C MET A 130 4.21 -0.70 -9.39
N GLY A 131 5.33 -0.41 -8.79
CA GLY A 131 5.42 0.05 -7.41
C GLY A 131 6.32 1.28 -7.31
N ILE A 132 5.89 2.30 -6.59
CA ILE A 132 6.82 3.32 -6.11
C ILE A 132 7.66 2.65 -5.05
N ASN A 133 8.94 2.53 -5.33
CA ASN A 133 9.88 1.88 -4.47
C ASN A 133 10.64 2.93 -3.69
N PHE A 134 10.59 2.85 -2.37
CA PHE A 134 11.42 3.66 -1.49
C PHE A 134 12.54 2.80 -0.94
N ASN A 135 13.76 3.21 -1.20
CA ASN A 135 14.90 2.75 -0.45
C ASN A 135 15.09 3.68 0.75
N LYS A 136 15.48 3.14 1.89
CA LYS A 136 15.82 3.83 3.13
C LYS A 136 16.72 5.06 2.92
N ASN A 137 17.58 5.02 1.92
CA ASN A 137 18.59 6.05 1.62
C ASN A 137 18.24 6.97 0.45
N ASN A 138 17.15 6.72 -0.26
CA ASN A 138 16.74 7.53 -1.40
C ASN A 138 15.31 8.00 -1.22
N ALA A 139 15.15 9.30 -0.97
CA ALA A 139 13.85 9.92 -1.14
C ALA A 139 13.39 9.66 -2.58
N PRO A 140 12.11 9.32 -2.80
CA PRO A 140 11.61 9.07 -4.14
C PRO A 140 11.79 10.33 -4.96
N VAL A 141 12.46 10.22 -6.08
CA VAL A 141 12.41 11.23 -7.10
C VAL A 141 11.07 11.06 -7.81
N LEU A 142 10.03 11.64 -7.24
CA LEU A 142 8.75 11.79 -7.93
C LEU A 142 8.98 12.82 -9.04
N ARG A 143 9.40 12.33 -10.18
CA ARG A 143 9.36 13.08 -11.42
C ARG A 143 7.93 12.98 -11.93
N GLY A 144 7.13 13.95 -11.62
CA GLY A 144 5.84 13.96 -12.28
C GLY A 144 4.91 14.97 -11.66
N ARG A 145 4.41 15.75 -12.51
CA ARG A 145 3.18 16.55 -12.54
C ARG A 145 2.50 16.75 -11.15
N ASP A 146 1.85 17.87 -11.01
CA ASP A 146 1.23 18.45 -9.80
C ASP A 146 0.17 17.60 -9.06
N ILE A 147 0.22 16.29 -9.19
CA ILE A 147 -0.73 15.38 -8.54
C ILE A 147 -0.68 15.46 -7.01
N PHE A 148 0.46 15.90 -6.47
CA PHE A 148 0.61 16.16 -5.03
C PHE A 148 -0.05 17.48 -4.57
N ASN A 149 -0.60 18.26 -5.49
CA ASN A 149 -1.35 19.49 -5.22
C ASN A 149 -2.87 19.26 -5.21
N LEU A 150 -3.34 18.01 -5.21
CA LEU A 150 -4.76 17.72 -5.08
C LEU A 150 -5.28 18.22 -3.72
N PRO A 151 -6.46 18.85 -3.69
CA PRO A 151 -7.09 19.21 -2.43
C PRO A 151 -7.21 17.97 -1.51
N PRO A 152 -6.99 18.10 -0.20
CA PRO A 152 -6.91 16.96 0.72
C PRO A 152 -8.11 16.01 0.70
N ASN A 153 -9.30 16.56 0.48
CA ASN A 153 -10.55 15.79 0.47
C ASN A 153 -10.95 15.28 -0.92
N THR A 154 -10.12 15.51 -1.95
CA THR A 154 -10.37 14.98 -3.28
C THR A 154 -10.20 13.47 -3.27
N VAL A 155 -11.15 12.75 -3.85
CA VAL A 155 -10.99 11.34 -4.22
C VAL A 155 -10.38 11.33 -5.62
N PRO A 156 -9.11 10.91 -5.78
CA PRO A 156 -8.47 10.94 -7.10
C PRO A 156 -9.16 10.01 -8.08
N SER A 157 -9.28 10.46 -9.34
CA SER A 157 -9.76 9.61 -10.42
C SER A 157 -8.76 8.49 -10.72
N ARG A 158 -9.23 7.47 -11.45
CA ARG A 158 -8.34 6.36 -11.89
C ARG A 158 -7.18 6.87 -12.76
N GLU A 159 -7.43 7.86 -13.59
CA GLU A 159 -6.42 8.49 -14.44
C GLU A 159 -5.38 9.22 -13.58
N GLN A 160 -5.82 10.01 -12.61
CA GLN A 160 -4.92 10.66 -11.65
C GLN A 160 -4.09 9.66 -10.85
N LEU A 161 -4.70 8.54 -10.43
CA LEU A 161 -3.96 7.46 -9.76
C LEU A 161 -2.91 6.84 -10.67
N ASN A 162 -3.20 6.66 -11.94
CA ASN A 162 -2.24 6.13 -12.90
C ASN A 162 -1.10 7.10 -13.17
N GLU A 163 -1.31 8.42 -13.04
CA GLU A 163 -0.27 9.44 -13.17
C GLU A 163 0.71 9.47 -11.98
N ILE A 164 0.31 8.99 -10.81
CA ILE A 164 1.21 8.84 -9.64
C ILE A 164 2.35 7.86 -9.95
N TRP A 165 2.19 7.01 -10.96
CA TRP A 165 3.10 5.91 -11.27
C TRP A 165 4.11 6.20 -12.38
N PHE A 166 4.05 7.33 -13.02
CA PHE A 166 4.90 7.76 -14.11
C PHE A 166 5.63 9.06 -13.78
#